data_5d569a218e2d8f46a8bb003e090ac880
#
_entry.id   5d569a218e2d8f46a8bb003e090ac880
#
_cell.length_a   1.000
_cell.length_b   1.000
_cell.length_c   1.000
_cell.angle_alpha   90.00
_cell.angle_beta   90.00
_cell.angle_gamma   90.00
#
_symmetry.space_group_name_H-M   'P 1'
#
loop_
_entity.id
_entity.type
_entity.pdbx_description
1 polymer ?
#
loop_
_entity_poly.entity_id
_entity_poly.type
_entity_poly.pdbx_seq_one_letter_code
_entity_poly.pdbx_strand_id
1 'polypeptide(L)'
;MRDIGKNIRDLRERAKLTQDALAEQLCTTRQTISNYERGKTRPDVEQVLRLAAIFGTDANAILYGPPGAERRRDARLRTVLSGMIWGVLQTGYWLLAPAAEEQHRVYLNVMPKGLLWLLLRPVTLLVFGWFLMQLISLVTARKPLKTKRAVHVQIILIILAGLSIALPSLSCVAVTQFRKDGLLPEWLNTMFVQIFVYSYVWAKHTVYLYPLIGAALRLLNVPAQQKPVCKDV
;
A
#
# COMPACT_ATOMS: atom_id res chain seq x y z
N MET A 1 -21.19 -11.48 1.58
CA MET A 1 -22.55 -11.04 1.95
C MET A 1 -22.42 -10.06 3.10
N ARG A 2 -22.87 -8.81 2.95
CA ARG A 2 -22.68 -7.80 4.00
C ARG A 2 -23.62 -8.06 5.15
N ASP A 3 -23.09 -7.97 6.36
CA ASP A 3 -23.81 -8.35 7.58
C ASP A 3 -24.56 -7.13 8.12
N ILE A 4 -25.86 -7.01 7.72
CA ILE A 4 -26.76 -5.95 8.17
C ILE A 4 -26.83 -5.92 9.69
N GLY A 5 -26.85 -7.08 10.33
CA GLY A 5 -26.92 -7.18 11.80
C GLY A 5 -25.71 -6.52 12.48
N LYS A 6 -24.53 -6.74 11.93
CA LYS A 6 -23.31 -6.09 12.42
C LYS A 6 -23.38 -4.57 12.27
N ASN A 7 -23.88 -4.08 11.13
CA ASN A 7 -24.03 -2.65 10.90
C ASN A 7 -25.00 -2.00 11.92
N ILE A 8 -26.13 -2.66 12.21
CA ILE A 8 -27.11 -2.22 13.22
C ILE A 8 -26.45 -2.15 14.59
N ARG A 9 -25.73 -3.20 14.98
CA ARG A 9 -25.00 -3.24 16.23
C ARG A 9 -23.97 -2.13 16.36
N ASP A 10 -23.12 -1.94 15.34
CA ASP A 10 -22.09 -0.90 15.32
C ASP A 10 -22.70 0.52 15.43
N LEU A 11 -23.85 0.76 14.78
CA LEU A 11 -24.57 2.03 14.84
C LEU A 11 -25.18 2.25 16.23
N ARG A 12 -25.81 1.23 16.82
CA ARG A 12 -26.37 1.29 18.18
C ARG A 12 -25.29 1.59 19.22
N GLU A 13 -24.16 0.88 19.16
CA GLU A 13 -23.04 1.10 20.10
C GLU A 13 -22.45 2.51 19.96
N ARG A 14 -22.37 3.06 18.75
CA ARG A 14 -21.96 4.46 18.51
C ARG A 14 -22.95 5.47 19.06
N ALA A 15 -24.25 5.17 18.97
CA ALA A 15 -25.30 5.97 19.56
C ALA A 15 -25.40 5.79 21.09
N LYS A 16 -24.57 4.91 21.69
CA LYS A 16 -24.59 4.56 23.12
C LYS A 16 -25.94 4.05 23.60
N LEU A 17 -26.71 3.41 22.74
CA LEU A 17 -28.00 2.82 23.05
C LEU A 17 -27.84 1.37 23.52
N THR A 18 -28.65 0.94 24.50
CA THR A 18 -28.83 -0.48 24.85
C THR A 18 -29.74 -1.15 23.81
N GLN A 19 -29.76 -2.49 23.77
CA GLN A 19 -30.72 -3.21 22.92
C GLN A 19 -32.17 -2.94 23.33
N ASP A 20 -32.43 -2.73 24.63
CA ASP A 20 -33.73 -2.39 25.14
C ASP A 20 -34.18 -0.98 24.73
N ALA A 21 -33.31 0.00 24.86
CA ALA A 21 -33.60 1.38 24.42
C ALA A 21 -33.83 1.49 22.90
N LEU A 22 -33.09 0.72 22.11
CA LEU A 22 -33.33 0.67 20.65
C LEU A 22 -34.65 -0.02 20.32
N ALA A 23 -34.98 -1.09 21.03
CA ALA A 23 -36.24 -1.82 20.87
C ALA A 23 -37.46 -0.92 21.17
N GLU A 24 -37.38 -0.13 22.23
CA GLU A 24 -38.41 0.83 22.62
C GLU A 24 -38.62 1.90 21.54
N GLN A 25 -37.53 2.51 21.05
CA GLN A 25 -37.59 3.51 19.97
C GLN A 25 -38.10 2.95 18.64
N LEU A 26 -37.85 1.68 18.35
CA LEU A 26 -38.31 1.01 17.16
C LEU A 26 -39.70 0.39 17.29
N CYS A 27 -40.35 0.51 18.49
CA CYS A 27 -41.63 -0.12 18.80
C CYS A 27 -41.59 -1.65 18.60
N THR A 28 -40.54 -2.32 19.05
CA THR A 28 -40.33 -3.77 18.89
C THR A 28 -39.79 -4.39 20.21
N THR A 29 -39.51 -5.69 20.18
CA THR A 29 -38.96 -6.39 21.36
C THR A 29 -37.43 -6.40 21.33
N ARG A 30 -36.81 -6.41 22.52
CA ARG A 30 -35.37 -6.64 22.67
C ARG A 30 -34.90 -7.88 21.89
N GLN A 31 -35.72 -8.94 21.94
CA GLN A 31 -35.43 -10.21 21.22
C GLN A 31 -35.33 -9.98 19.71
N THR A 32 -36.19 -9.13 19.14
CA THR A 32 -36.14 -8.78 17.70
C THR A 32 -34.84 -8.07 17.36
N ILE A 33 -34.43 -7.07 18.16
CA ILE A 33 -33.15 -6.37 17.98
C ILE A 33 -31.98 -7.35 18.07
N SER A 34 -31.97 -8.23 19.08
CA SER A 34 -30.95 -9.27 19.22
C SER A 34 -30.90 -10.22 18.01
N ASN A 35 -32.04 -10.57 17.44
CA ASN A 35 -32.11 -11.40 16.24
C ASN A 35 -31.60 -10.68 14.99
N TYR A 36 -31.89 -9.37 14.85
CA TYR A 36 -31.32 -8.54 13.78
C TYR A 36 -29.80 -8.48 13.88
N GLU A 37 -29.27 -8.17 15.07
CA GLU A 37 -27.83 -8.04 15.32
C GLU A 37 -27.06 -9.35 15.11
N ARG A 38 -27.69 -10.51 15.38
CA ARG A 38 -27.12 -11.85 15.15
C ARG A 38 -27.34 -12.37 13.72
N GLY A 39 -28.06 -11.61 12.89
CA GLY A 39 -28.38 -12.03 11.52
C GLY A 39 -29.38 -13.19 11.41
N LYS A 40 -30.09 -13.52 12.51
CA LYS A 40 -31.13 -14.58 12.50
C LYS A 40 -32.37 -14.16 11.69
N THR A 41 -32.74 -12.89 11.80
CA THR A 41 -33.82 -12.27 11.02
C THR A 41 -33.31 -11.00 10.38
N ARG A 42 -33.94 -10.60 9.28
CA ARG A 42 -33.60 -9.33 8.60
C ARG A 42 -34.73 -8.34 8.85
N PRO A 43 -34.39 -7.06 9.14
CA PRO A 43 -35.39 -6.00 9.15
C PRO A 43 -35.97 -5.82 7.74
N ASP A 44 -37.26 -5.53 7.66
CA ASP A 44 -37.93 -5.12 6.43
C ASP A 44 -37.53 -3.69 6.03
N VAL A 45 -38.01 -3.22 4.88
CA VAL A 45 -37.65 -1.90 4.37
C VAL A 45 -38.13 -0.79 5.32
N GLU A 46 -39.31 -0.93 5.93
CA GLU A 46 -39.88 0.05 6.86
C GLU A 46 -39.03 0.13 8.13
N GLN A 47 -38.61 -1.03 8.67
CA GLN A 47 -37.75 -1.10 9.85
C GLN A 47 -36.37 -0.50 9.55
N VAL A 48 -35.82 -0.71 8.35
CA VAL A 48 -34.55 -0.08 7.94
C VAL A 48 -34.67 1.44 7.88
N LEU A 49 -35.77 1.97 7.36
CA LEU A 49 -36.00 3.42 7.32
C LEU A 49 -36.17 4.01 8.74
N ARG A 50 -36.90 3.33 9.63
CA ARG A 50 -37.03 3.74 11.04
C ARG A 50 -35.69 3.72 11.77
N LEU A 51 -34.89 2.65 11.59
CA LEU A 51 -33.54 2.56 12.12
C LEU A 51 -32.63 3.70 11.59
N ALA A 52 -32.77 4.05 10.32
CA ALA A 52 -32.02 5.15 9.72
C ALA A 52 -32.37 6.49 10.38
N ALA A 53 -33.67 6.73 10.67
CA ALA A 53 -34.13 7.90 11.37
C ALA A 53 -33.62 7.95 12.83
N ILE A 54 -33.68 6.83 13.57
CA ILE A 54 -33.20 6.74 14.96
C ILE A 54 -31.69 7.03 15.04
N PHE A 55 -30.89 6.46 14.11
CA PHE A 55 -29.44 6.66 14.10
C PHE A 55 -28.98 7.96 13.39
N GLY A 56 -29.91 8.76 12.85
CA GLY A 56 -29.57 9.98 12.10
C GLY A 56 -28.68 9.68 10.88
N THR A 57 -28.92 8.58 10.18
CA THR A 57 -28.09 8.09 9.06
C THR A 57 -28.95 7.73 7.84
N ASP A 58 -28.31 7.42 6.71
CA ASP A 58 -28.99 6.91 5.52
C ASP A 58 -29.26 5.40 5.63
N ALA A 59 -30.38 4.93 5.07
CA ALA A 59 -30.71 3.51 4.95
C ALA A 59 -29.58 2.68 4.32
N ASN A 60 -28.86 3.27 3.36
CA ASN A 60 -27.66 2.65 2.79
C ASN A 60 -26.56 2.35 3.83
N ALA A 61 -26.44 3.17 4.87
CA ALA A 61 -25.45 2.92 5.93
C ALA A 61 -25.83 1.69 6.78
N ILE A 62 -27.11 1.38 6.90
CA ILE A 62 -27.59 0.17 7.58
C ILE A 62 -27.39 -1.05 6.68
N LEU A 63 -27.78 -0.97 5.41
CA LEU A 63 -27.69 -2.08 4.46
C LEU A 63 -26.26 -2.43 4.08
N TYR A 64 -25.44 -1.40 3.87
CA TYR A 64 -24.09 -1.53 3.31
C TYR A 64 -22.97 -1.11 4.27
N GLY A 65 -23.33 -0.68 5.48
CA GLY A 65 -22.40 -0.12 6.47
C GLY A 65 -22.10 1.37 6.23
N PRO A 66 -21.62 2.06 7.27
CA PRO A 66 -21.36 3.49 7.19
C PRO A 66 -20.34 3.79 6.07
N PRO A 67 -20.56 4.84 5.27
CA PRO A 67 -19.67 5.20 4.18
C PRO A 67 -18.25 5.43 4.71
N GLY A 68 -17.33 4.56 4.33
CA GLY A 68 -15.92 4.61 4.73
C GLY A 68 -15.45 3.54 5.73
N ALA A 69 -16.32 2.74 6.35
CA ALA A 69 -15.88 1.66 7.26
C ALA A 69 -15.07 0.59 6.51
N GLU A 70 -15.50 0.14 5.35
CA GLU A 70 -14.75 -0.76 4.48
C GLU A 70 -13.44 -0.14 4.01
N ARG A 71 -13.48 1.14 3.58
CA ARG A 71 -12.26 1.84 3.16
C ARG A 71 -11.21 1.94 4.27
N ARG A 72 -11.63 2.11 5.54
CA ARG A 72 -10.70 2.15 6.67
C ARG A 72 -10.10 0.77 6.96
N ARG A 73 -10.89 -0.30 6.84
CA ARG A 73 -10.41 -1.68 6.98
C ARG A 73 -9.39 -2.02 5.89
N ASP A 74 -9.73 -1.74 4.64
CA ASP A 74 -8.83 -1.95 3.49
C ASP A 74 -7.57 -1.10 3.59
N ALA A 75 -7.70 0.15 4.06
CA ALA A 75 -6.55 1.01 4.27
C ALA A 75 -5.62 0.45 5.35
N ARG A 76 -6.16 -0.03 6.48
CA ARG A 76 -5.38 -0.68 7.54
C ARG A 76 -4.69 -1.93 7.03
N LEU A 77 -5.42 -2.79 6.31
CA LEU A 77 -4.85 -4.02 5.75
C LEU A 77 -3.69 -3.72 4.78
N ARG A 78 -3.87 -2.76 3.87
CA ARG A 78 -2.81 -2.33 2.95
C ARG A 78 -1.60 -1.77 3.68
N THR A 79 -1.80 -1.02 4.76
CA THR A 79 -0.69 -0.50 5.58
C THR A 79 0.06 -1.62 6.27
N VAL A 80 -0.63 -2.58 6.86
CA VAL A 80 -0.01 -3.75 7.50
C VAL A 80 0.78 -4.57 6.46
N LEU A 81 0.18 -4.85 5.29
CA LEU A 81 0.84 -5.60 4.22
C LEU A 81 2.10 -4.89 3.71
N SER A 82 2.02 -3.57 3.47
CA SER A 82 3.20 -2.81 3.02
C SER A 82 4.30 -2.75 4.08
N GLY A 83 3.93 -2.68 5.37
CA GLY A 83 4.88 -2.77 6.48
C GLY A 83 5.55 -4.14 6.59
N MET A 84 4.80 -5.22 6.40
CA MET A 84 5.35 -6.58 6.37
C MET A 84 6.31 -6.77 5.18
N ILE A 85 5.93 -6.31 3.98
CA ILE A 85 6.81 -6.38 2.80
C ILE A 85 8.11 -5.62 3.07
N TRP A 86 8.03 -4.39 3.59
CA TRP A 86 9.21 -3.62 3.96
C TRP A 86 10.07 -4.35 5.01
N GLY A 87 9.46 -4.92 6.05
CA GLY A 87 10.16 -5.66 7.10
C GLY A 87 10.92 -6.87 6.54
N VAL A 88 10.30 -7.66 5.65
CA VAL A 88 10.93 -8.81 4.98
C VAL A 88 12.12 -8.35 4.12
N LEU A 89 11.94 -7.31 3.30
CA LEU A 89 13.02 -6.78 2.46
C LEU A 89 14.19 -6.24 3.31
N GLN A 90 13.88 -5.53 4.39
CA GLN A 90 14.90 -4.98 5.29
C GLN A 90 15.66 -6.07 6.04
N THR A 91 14.96 -7.09 6.53
CA THR A 91 15.58 -8.25 7.19
C THR A 91 16.45 -9.01 6.19
N GLY A 92 15.97 -9.25 4.98
CA GLY A 92 16.76 -9.86 3.91
C GLY A 92 18.04 -9.08 3.60
N TYR A 93 17.95 -7.75 3.53
CA TYR A 93 19.13 -6.90 3.37
C TYR A 93 20.14 -7.09 4.49
N TRP A 94 19.72 -7.07 5.77
CA TRP A 94 20.58 -7.23 6.93
C TRP A 94 21.26 -8.62 7.00
N LEU A 95 20.54 -9.67 6.58
CA LEU A 95 21.08 -11.04 6.54
C LEU A 95 22.09 -11.23 5.41
N LEU A 96 21.86 -10.61 4.24
CA LEU A 96 22.72 -10.79 3.07
C LEU A 96 23.93 -9.84 3.05
N ALA A 97 23.82 -8.68 3.69
CA ALA A 97 24.88 -7.67 3.66
C ALA A 97 26.25 -8.16 4.19
N PRO A 98 26.35 -8.89 5.33
CA PRO A 98 27.62 -9.40 5.83
C PRO A 98 28.27 -10.40 4.85
N ALA A 99 27.49 -11.33 4.32
CA ALA A 99 27.98 -12.33 3.37
C ALA A 99 28.46 -11.68 2.05
N ALA A 100 27.77 -10.66 1.57
CA ALA A 100 28.18 -9.90 0.38
C ALA A 100 29.45 -9.08 0.64
N GLU A 101 29.62 -8.54 1.83
CA GLU A 101 30.83 -7.83 2.25
C GLU A 101 32.04 -8.77 2.33
N GLU A 102 31.86 -9.97 2.89
CA GLU A 102 32.90 -11.00 2.96
C GLU A 102 33.32 -11.48 1.57
N GLN A 103 32.35 -11.75 0.68
CA GLN A 103 32.60 -12.10 -0.72
C GLN A 103 33.42 -11.03 -1.45
N HIS A 104 33.12 -9.75 -1.21
CA HIS A 104 33.87 -8.65 -1.77
C HIS A 104 35.28 -8.57 -1.19
N ARG A 105 35.44 -8.74 0.12
CA ARG A 105 36.74 -8.60 0.81
C ARG A 105 37.68 -9.76 0.52
N VAL A 106 37.19 -11.03 0.55
CA VAL A 106 38.01 -12.22 0.42
C VAL A 106 38.26 -12.59 -1.03
N TYR A 107 37.19 -12.54 -1.86
CA TYR A 107 37.24 -13.02 -3.25
C TYR A 107 37.26 -11.91 -4.28
N LEU A 108 37.31 -10.62 -3.86
CA LEU A 108 37.21 -9.44 -4.73
C LEU A 108 35.97 -9.47 -5.64
N ASN A 109 34.94 -10.23 -5.24
CA ASN A 109 33.70 -10.35 -5.99
C ASN A 109 32.78 -9.17 -5.69
N VAL A 110 32.69 -8.22 -6.61
CA VAL A 110 31.90 -6.98 -6.48
C VAL A 110 30.41 -7.23 -6.67
N MET A 111 30.02 -8.33 -7.33
CA MET A 111 28.65 -8.57 -7.78
C MET A 111 27.62 -8.61 -6.64
N PRO A 112 27.80 -9.42 -5.55
CA PRO A 112 26.80 -9.49 -4.50
C PRO A 112 26.58 -8.15 -3.79
N LYS A 113 27.66 -7.46 -3.48
CA LYS A 113 27.61 -6.13 -2.84
C LYS A 113 26.99 -5.08 -3.76
N GLY A 114 27.37 -5.11 -5.05
CA GLY A 114 26.79 -4.22 -6.06
C GLY A 114 25.28 -4.40 -6.23
N LEU A 115 24.78 -5.64 -6.32
CA LEU A 115 23.35 -5.94 -6.42
C LEU A 115 22.57 -5.52 -5.16
N LEU A 116 23.12 -5.76 -3.97
CA LEU A 116 22.48 -5.30 -2.74
C LEU A 116 22.34 -3.78 -2.68
N TRP A 117 23.38 -3.06 -3.10
CA TRP A 117 23.37 -1.60 -3.10
C TRP A 117 22.54 -0.98 -4.21
N LEU A 118 22.61 -1.52 -5.42
CA LEU A 118 21.99 -0.93 -6.61
C LEU A 118 20.55 -1.40 -6.81
N LEU A 119 20.19 -2.59 -6.33
CA LEU A 119 18.85 -3.14 -6.50
C LEU A 119 18.07 -3.16 -5.19
N LEU A 120 18.56 -3.87 -4.19
CA LEU A 120 17.76 -4.16 -2.99
C LEU A 120 17.58 -2.92 -2.12
N ARG A 121 18.60 -2.12 -1.91
CA ARG A 121 18.53 -0.93 -1.06
C ARG A 121 17.58 0.16 -1.57
N PRO A 122 17.60 0.58 -2.85
CA PRO A 122 16.61 1.51 -3.38
C PRO A 122 15.17 1.00 -3.28
N VAL A 123 14.95 -0.29 -3.55
CA VAL A 123 13.62 -0.91 -3.45
C VAL A 123 13.11 -0.88 -2.02
N THR A 124 13.94 -1.25 -1.04
CA THR A 124 13.55 -1.21 0.38
C THR A 124 13.18 0.20 0.83
N LEU A 125 13.93 1.21 0.41
CA LEU A 125 13.68 2.61 0.75
C LEU A 125 12.44 3.17 0.05
N LEU A 126 12.17 2.76 -1.19
CA LEU A 126 10.97 3.14 -1.93
C LEU A 126 9.71 2.58 -1.25
N VAL A 127 9.74 1.28 -0.88
CA VAL A 127 8.64 0.64 -0.14
C VAL A 127 8.47 1.27 1.24
N PHE A 128 9.56 1.66 1.91
CA PHE A 128 9.50 2.37 3.18
C PHE A 128 8.78 3.73 3.06
N GLY A 129 9.13 4.54 2.07
CA GLY A 129 8.45 5.81 1.83
C GLY A 129 6.96 5.65 1.53
N TRP A 130 6.61 4.64 0.74
CA TRP A 130 5.22 4.26 0.48
C TRP A 130 4.49 3.86 1.77
N PHE A 131 5.08 2.99 2.59
CA PHE A 131 4.53 2.54 3.88
C PHE A 131 4.34 3.71 4.85
N LEU A 132 5.37 4.56 5.01
CA LEU A 132 5.31 5.72 5.89
C LEU A 132 4.16 6.66 5.52
N MET A 133 3.97 6.90 4.22
CA MET A 133 2.88 7.75 3.75
C MET A 133 1.50 7.12 3.91
N GLN A 134 1.40 5.79 3.84
CA GLN A 134 0.16 5.08 4.20
C GLN A 134 -0.15 5.25 5.68
N LEU A 135 0.85 5.11 6.56
CA LEU A 135 0.68 5.28 7.99
C LEU A 135 0.22 6.71 8.34
N ILE A 136 0.87 7.72 7.76
CA ILE A 136 0.46 9.13 7.92
C ILE A 136 -0.99 9.33 7.43
N SER A 137 -1.37 8.74 6.30
CA SER A 137 -2.73 8.88 5.76
C SER A 137 -3.81 8.24 6.63
N LEU A 138 -3.48 7.21 7.42
CA LEU A 138 -4.39 6.63 8.41
C LEU A 138 -4.63 7.58 9.59
N VAL A 139 -3.56 8.24 10.06
CA VAL A 139 -3.62 9.17 11.19
C VAL A 139 -4.32 10.48 10.80
N THR A 140 -3.92 11.07 9.67
CA THR A 140 -4.41 12.39 9.24
C THR A 140 -5.70 12.35 8.45
N ALA A 141 -6.23 11.16 8.13
CA ALA A 141 -7.42 10.95 7.28
C ALA A 141 -7.37 11.69 5.92
N ARG A 142 -6.18 12.09 5.46
CA ARG A 142 -6.00 12.79 4.18
C ARG A 142 -6.32 11.88 3.00
N LYS A 143 -7.08 12.40 2.05
CA LYS A 143 -7.41 11.70 0.81
C LYS A 143 -6.29 11.92 -0.22
N PRO A 144 -5.97 10.91 -1.06
CA PRO A 144 -5.03 11.10 -2.16
C PRO A 144 -5.55 12.13 -3.18
N LEU A 145 -4.62 12.82 -3.85
CA LEU A 145 -4.93 13.80 -4.89
C LEU A 145 -5.54 13.10 -6.11
N LYS A 146 -6.76 13.50 -6.49
CA LYS A 146 -7.52 12.91 -7.61
C LYS A 146 -7.49 13.83 -8.83
N THR A 147 -6.37 13.95 -9.51
CA THR A 147 -6.30 14.72 -10.75
C THR A 147 -5.73 13.86 -11.88
N LYS A 148 -6.16 14.10 -13.13
CA LYS A 148 -5.57 13.40 -14.30
C LYS A 148 -4.05 13.64 -14.36
N ARG A 149 -3.59 14.83 -14.04
CA ARG A 149 -2.14 15.16 -13.97
C ARG A 149 -1.39 14.32 -12.93
N ALA A 150 -2.01 14.00 -11.79
CA ALA A 150 -1.40 13.16 -10.75
C ALA A 150 -1.08 11.74 -11.27
N VAL A 151 -1.91 11.18 -12.14
CA VAL A 151 -1.67 9.85 -12.75
C VAL A 151 -0.46 9.89 -13.68
N HIS A 152 -0.33 10.91 -14.52
CA HIS A 152 0.83 11.05 -15.41
C HIS A 152 2.12 11.23 -14.63
N VAL A 153 2.12 12.08 -13.59
CA VAL A 153 3.28 12.26 -12.72
C VAL A 153 3.65 10.94 -12.02
N GLN A 154 2.65 10.18 -11.56
CA GLN A 154 2.89 8.86 -10.95
C GLN A 154 3.55 7.89 -11.93
N ILE A 155 3.08 7.80 -13.17
CA ILE A 155 3.68 6.94 -14.21
C ILE A 155 5.12 7.36 -14.47
N ILE A 156 5.39 8.66 -14.63
CA ILE A 156 6.75 9.18 -14.86
C ILE A 156 7.66 8.81 -13.68
N LEU A 157 7.22 8.97 -12.43
CA LEU A 157 8.00 8.61 -11.25
C LEU A 157 8.31 7.11 -11.19
N ILE A 158 7.35 6.26 -11.56
CA ILE A 158 7.57 4.80 -11.61
C ILE A 158 8.61 4.46 -12.67
N ILE A 159 8.51 5.04 -13.87
CA ILE A 159 9.47 4.81 -14.96
C ILE A 159 10.86 5.28 -14.55
N LEU A 160 11.00 6.49 -14.02
CA LEU A 160 12.28 7.03 -13.58
C LEU A 160 12.90 6.20 -12.45
N ALA A 161 12.12 5.80 -11.45
CA ALA A 161 12.58 4.94 -10.38
C ALA A 161 12.99 3.55 -10.92
N GLY A 162 12.22 2.97 -11.83
CA GLY A 162 12.54 1.70 -12.48
C GLY A 162 13.85 1.77 -13.28
N LEU A 163 14.03 2.77 -14.10
CA LEU A 163 15.25 2.97 -14.89
C LEU A 163 16.47 3.22 -14.00
N SER A 164 16.33 4.03 -12.94
CA SER A 164 17.42 4.33 -12.01
C SER A 164 17.90 3.12 -11.20
N ILE A 165 17.09 2.08 -11.09
CA ILE A 165 17.43 0.82 -10.43
C ILE A 165 17.91 -0.21 -11.47
N ALA A 166 17.21 -0.34 -12.59
CA ALA A 166 17.48 -1.38 -13.60
C ALA A 166 18.81 -1.17 -14.33
N LEU A 167 19.10 0.05 -14.80
CA LEU A 167 20.31 0.32 -15.56
C LEU A 167 21.60 0.03 -14.77
N PRO A 168 21.76 0.52 -13.52
CA PRO A 168 22.94 0.18 -12.72
C PRO A 168 23.04 -1.30 -12.37
N SER A 169 21.91 -1.94 -12.08
CA SER A 169 21.90 -3.37 -11.75
C SER A 169 22.32 -4.23 -12.95
N LEU A 170 21.83 -3.88 -14.14
CA LEU A 170 22.18 -4.57 -15.38
C LEU A 170 23.66 -4.37 -15.72
N SER A 171 24.20 -3.14 -15.55
CA SER A 171 25.61 -2.87 -15.78
C SER A 171 26.52 -3.65 -14.80
N CYS A 172 26.10 -3.82 -13.53
CA CYS A 172 26.78 -4.63 -12.54
C CYS A 172 26.90 -6.10 -12.99
N VAL A 173 25.80 -6.68 -13.47
CA VAL A 173 25.76 -8.06 -13.99
C VAL A 173 26.61 -8.18 -15.25
N ALA A 174 26.50 -7.25 -16.18
CA ALA A 174 27.26 -7.25 -17.42
C ALA A 174 28.79 -7.23 -17.16
N VAL A 175 29.25 -6.31 -16.30
CA VAL A 175 30.68 -6.20 -15.96
C VAL A 175 31.22 -7.48 -15.33
N THR A 176 30.45 -8.13 -14.45
CA THR A 176 30.93 -9.30 -13.72
C THR A 176 30.89 -10.57 -14.52
N GLN A 177 29.86 -10.77 -15.35
CA GLN A 177 29.66 -12.00 -16.09
C GLN A 177 30.46 -12.01 -17.40
N PHE A 178 30.29 -10.98 -18.23
CA PHE A 178 30.90 -10.95 -19.55
C PHE A 178 32.41 -10.69 -19.53
N ARG A 179 32.94 -10.04 -18.47
CA ARG A 179 34.38 -9.88 -18.27
C ARG A 179 35.11 -11.22 -18.06
N LYS A 180 34.44 -12.19 -17.40
CA LYS A 180 35.01 -13.53 -17.16
C LYS A 180 35.13 -14.34 -18.44
N ASP A 181 34.17 -14.16 -19.36
CA ASP A 181 34.04 -15.01 -20.55
C ASP A 181 34.73 -14.42 -21.80
N GLY A 182 35.30 -13.20 -21.69
CA GLY A 182 35.94 -12.52 -22.83
C GLY A 182 35.02 -12.21 -24.00
N LEU A 183 33.71 -12.30 -23.83
CA LEU A 183 32.70 -12.24 -24.87
C LEU A 183 32.41 -10.82 -25.37
N LEU A 184 32.89 -9.79 -24.68
CA LEU A 184 32.64 -8.40 -25.07
C LEU A 184 33.91 -7.72 -25.60
N PRO A 185 33.77 -6.93 -26.68
CA PRO A 185 34.82 -6.03 -27.12
C PRO A 185 35.28 -5.09 -26.01
N GLU A 186 36.54 -4.71 -25.93
CA GLU A 186 37.11 -3.86 -24.86
C GLU A 186 36.39 -2.53 -24.68
N TRP A 187 35.94 -1.91 -25.77
CA TRP A 187 35.22 -0.63 -25.70
C TRP A 187 33.85 -0.77 -24.98
N LEU A 188 33.11 -1.88 -25.25
CA LEU A 188 31.85 -2.17 -24.56
C LEU A 188 32.08 -2.48 -23.10
N ASN A 189 33.09 -3.29 -22.77
CA ASN A 189 33.45 -3.58 -21.37
C ASN A 189 33.82 -2.28 -20.64
N THR A 190 34.58 -1.39 -21.22
CA THR A 190 34.95 -0.09 -20.66
C THR A 190 33.70 0.77 -20.42
N MET A 191 32.78 0.80 -21.38
CA MET A 191 31.52 1.54 -21.24
C MET A 191 30.66 0.99 -20.07
N PHE A 192 30.50 -0.33 -19.96
CA PHE A 192 29.76 -0.92 -18.85
C PHE A 192 30.42 -0.68 -17.49
N VAL A 193 31.75 -0.74 -17.41
CA VAL A 193 32.50 -0.40 -16.19
C VAL A 193 32.25 1.07 -15.81
N GLN A 194 32.30 1.99 -16.74
CA GLN A 194 32.01 3.40 -16.48
C GLN A 194 30.58 3.60 -16.01
N ILE A 195 29.58 3.02 -16.69
CA ILE A 195 28.18 3.09 -16.27
C ILE A 195 28.02 2.54 -14.83
N PHE A 196 28.66 1.42 -14.53
CA PHE A 196 28.61 0.82 -13.19
C PHE A 196 29.21 1.75 -12.13
N VAL A 197 30.42 2.27 -12.36
CA VAL A 197 31.11 3.17 -11.43
C VAL A 197 30.31 4.45 -11.21
N TYR A 198 29.88 5.12 -12.28
CA TYR A 198 29.08 6.35 -12.16
C TYR A 198 27.75 6.06 -11.47
N SER A 199 27.09 4.96 -11.79
CA SER A 199 25.84 4.58 -11.16
C SER A 199 26.02 4.28 -9.67
N TYR A 200 27.10 3.63 -9.29
CA TYR A 200 27.41 3.33 -7.90
C TYR A 200 27.67 4.60 -7.09
N VAL A 201 28.48 5.53 -7.64
CA VAL A 201 28.73 6.82 -7.01
C VAL A 201 27.44 7.64 -6.90
N TRP A 202 26.66 7.68 -7.99
CA TRP A 202 25.39 8.40 -8.01
C TRP A 202 24.37 7.81 -7.04
N ALA A 203 24.25 6.48 -6.98
CA ALA A 203 23.36 5.78 -6.04
C ALA A 203 23.68 6.07 -4.59
N LYS A 204 24.97 6.19 -4.24
CA LYS A 204 25.41 6.55 -2.88
C LYS A 204 24.85 7.89 -2.44
N HIS A 205 24.76 8.87 -3.33
CA HIS A 205 24.25 10.21 -3.02
C HIS A 205 22.72 10.31 -3.16
N THR A 206 22.11 9.57 -4.07
CA THR A 206 20.69 9.70 -4.41
C THR A 206 19.79 8.69 -3.72
N VAL A 207 20.34 7.66 -3.06
CA VAL A 207 19.57 6.62 -2.39
C VAL A 207 18.53 7.17 -1.41
N TYR A 208 18.79 8.33 -0.80
CA TYR A 208 17.87 9.00 0.14
C TYR A 208 16.66 9.63 -0.55
N LEU A 209 16.64 9.75 -1.88
CA LEU A 209 15.48 10.25 -2.63
C LEU A 209 14.38 9.18 -2.79
N TYR A 210 14.71 7.89 -2.73
CA TYR A 210 13.74 6.82 -2.91
C TYR A 210 12.60 6.83 -1.88
N PRO A 211 12.79 7.10 -0.59
CA PRO A 211 11.69 7.27 0.35
C PRO A 211 10.74 8.40 -0.04
N LEU A 212 11.27 9.51 -0.56
CA LEU A 212 10.47 10.64 -1.03
C LEU A 212 9.66 10.25 -2.28
N ILE A 213 10.26 9.50 -3.21
CA ILE A 213 9.57 8.97 -4.39
C ILE A 213 8.46 8.01 -3.96
N GLY A 214 8.73 7.09 -3.04
CA GLY A 214 7.73 6.17 -2.50
C GLY A 214 6.56 6.88 -1.82
N ALA A 215 6.84 7.91 -1.04
CA ALA A 215 5.83 8.77 -0.41
C ALA A 215 5.00 9.52 -1.47
N ALA A 216 5.65 10.11 -2.49
CA ALA A 216 4.99 10.81 -3.57
C ALA A 216 4.07 9.87 -4.39
N LEU A 217 4.54 8.67 -4.72
CA LEU A 217 3.75 7.64 -5.40
C LEU A 217 2.47 7.30 -4.62
N ARG A 218 2.55 7.23 -3.30
CA ARG A 218 1.38 6.97 -2.46
C ARG A 218 0.41 8.14 -2.42
N LEU A 219 0.89 9.38 -2.38
CA LEU A 219 0.04 10.59 -2.43
C LEU A 219 -0.73 10.70 -3.74
N LEU A 220 -0.08 10.32 -4.83
CA LEU A 220 -0.62 10.37 -6.18
C LEU A 220 -1.49 9.16 -6.52
N ASN A 221 -1.49 8.10 -5.69
CA ASN A 221 -2.25 6.88 -5.95
C ASN A 221 -3.76 7.15 -5.89
N VAL A 222 -4.40 7.11 -7.04
CA VAL A 222 -5.85 7.29 -7.21
C VAL A 222 -6.51 5.92 -7.05
N PRO A 223 -7.38 5.70 -6.05
CA PRO A 223 -8.18 4.48 -6.00
C PRO A 223 -9.09 4.46 -7.24
N ALA A 224 -9.13 3.32 -7.93
CA ALA A 224 -10.02 3.11 -9.06
C ALA A 224 -11.44 3.60 -8.74
N GLN A 225 -11.99 4.46 -9.58
CA GLN A 225 -13.37 4.88 -9.44
C GLN A 225 -14.26 3.65 -9.64
N GLN A 226 -15.00 3.26 -8.60
CA GLN A 226 -16.23 2.51 -8.85
C GLN A 226 -17.10 3.41 -9.73
N LYS A 227 -17.34 2.98 -10.98
CA LYS A 227 -18.34 3.59 -11.85
C LYS A 227 -19.61 3.79 -11.04
N PRO A 228 -20.26 4.96 -11.09
CA PRO A 228 -21.59 5.08 -10.52
C PRO A 228 -22.45 4.02 -11.19
N VAL A 229 -23.01 3.12 -10.38
CA VAL A 229 -24.08 2.24 -10.81
C VAL A 229 -25.19 3.14 -11.28
N CYS A 230 -25.58 2.98 -12.53
CA CYS A 230 -26.59 3.66 -13.31
C CYS A 230 -27.59 4.50 -12.50
N LYS A 231 -27.64 5.76 -12.80
CA LYS A 231 -28.86 6.56 -12.77
C LYS A 231 -29.58 6.27 -14.10
N ASP A 232 -30.32 5.21 -14.13
CA ASP A 232 -31.36 4.97 -15.13
C ASP A 232 -32.58 4.45 -14.37
N VAL A 233 -33.40 5.36 -13.94
CA VAL A 233 -34.86 5.26 -13.83
C VAL A 233 -35.41 6.65 -14.09
#